data_4a55d313933ee1f876bc139bd7e5583a
#
_entry.id   4a55d313933ee1f876bc139bd7e5583a
#
_cell.length_a   1.000
_cell.length_b   1.000
_cell.length_c   1.000
_cell.angle_alpha   90.00
_cell.angle_beta   90.00
_cell.angle_gamma   90.00
#
_symmetry.space_group_name_H-M   'P 1'
#
loop_
_entity.id
_entity.type
_entity.pdbx_description
1 polymer ?
#
loop_
_entity_poly.entity_id
_entity_poly.type
_entity_poly.pdbx_seq_one_letter_code
_entity_poly.pdbx_strand_id
1 'polypeptide(L)'
;VEKEEINHFSKVPEDRTAVDNILRLNHGNQMRLGLMADAKANIMITVASIVFSITIANLDNEVMKWPLLTFATGSFFSLLFAIFAIIPKTDYPKDRKGNIDRDSPAFNPLFFGHFAHLPIDEYKEDYAEKLMTDDIVYDALASDIYGQGKVLALSKYKFLKWSYMSFLWGMVGAVLVFLLRGPVGEFVLPYLIRGLDAFIDEMNWMLDGMKHLACQGSAVCRNGLNGN
;
A
#
# COMPACT_ATOMS: atom_id res chain seq x y z
N VAL A 1 22.38 -30.94 -2.82
CA VAL A 1 21.11 -31.43 -3.39
C VAL A 1 20.82 -30.49 -4.56
N GLU A 2 21.18 -30.99 -5.76
CA GLU A 2 20.89 -30.35 -7.05
C GLU A 2 19.37 -30.25 -7.15
N LYS A 3 18.81 -29.02 -7.19
CA LYS A 3 17.40 -28.82 -7.50
C LYS A 3 17.27 -29.15 -8.99
N GLU A 4 16.66 -30.29 -9.28
CA GLU A 4 16.18 -30.64 -10.60
C GLU A 4 15.30 -29.47 -11.10
N GLU A 5 15.76 -28.76 -12.10
CA GLU A 5 15.04 -27.65 -12.69
C GLU A 5 13.84 -28.23 -13.44
N ILE A 6 12.67 -28.17 -12.81
CA ILE A 6 11.44 -28.73 -13.36
C ILE A 6 11.01 -27.83 -14.52
N ASN A 7 11.24 -28.28 -15.75
CA ASN A 7 10.72 -27.63 -16.94
C ASN A 7 9.19 -27.77 -17.01
N HIS A 8 8.48 -26.80 -16.48
CA HIS A 8 7.02 -26.77 -16.44
C HIS A 8 6.35 -26.70 -17.83
N PHE A 9 7.09 -26.27 -18.84
CA PHE A 9 6.57 -26.03 -20.20
C PHE A 9 6.87 -27.18 -21.18
N SER A 10 7.54 -28.24 -20.78
CA SER A 10 7.84 -29.40 -21.62
C SER A 10 6.62 -30.16 -22.15
N LYS A 11 5.42 -29.89 -21.59
CA LYS A 11 4.14 -30.52 -21.96
C LYS A 11 3.21 -29.60 -22.76
N VAL A 12 3.71 -28.48 -23.28
CA VAL A 12 2.90 -27.57 -24.11
C VAL A 12 2.54 -28.27 -25.42
N PRO A 13 1.26 -28.24 -25.86
CA PRO A 13 0.82 -28.89 -27.08
C PRO A 13 1.53 -28.36 -28.34
N GLU A 14 1.63 -29.19 -29.39
CA GLU A 14 2.21 -28.77 -30.68
C GLU A 14 1.43 -27.66 -31.37
N ASP A 15 0.09 -27.63 -31.23
CA ASP A 15 -0.72 -26.47 -31.62
C ASP A 15 -0.68 -25.39 -30.55
N ARG A 16 0.24 -24.45 -30.70
CA ARG A 16 0.60 -23.42 -29.72
C ARG A 16 -0.17 -22.12 -29.84
N THR A 17 -1.05 -22.00 -30.82
CA THR A 17 -1.79 -20.74 -31.08
C THR A 17 -2.57 -20.25 -29.88
N ALA A 18 -3.17 -21.16 -29.12
CA ALA A 18 -3.90 -20.82 -27.90
C ALA A 18 -2.97 -20.34 -26.77
N VAL A 19 -1.80 -20.98 -26.60
CA VAL A 19 -0.80 -20.65 -25.59
C VAL A 19 -0.21 -19.27 -25.87
N ASP A 20 0.21 -19.04 -27.12
CA ASP A 20 0.74 -17.74 -27.56
C ASP A 20 -0.26 -16.60 -27.36
N ASN A 21 -1.53 -16.85 -27.67
CA ASN A 21 -2.59 -15.87 -27.44
C ASN A 21 -2.79 -15.57 -25.96
N ILE A 22 -2.77 -16.57 -25.09
CA ILE A 22 -2.92 -16.39 -23.62
C ILE A 22 -1.73 -15.58 -23.08
N LEU A 23 -0.50 -15.92 -23.45
CA LEU A 23 0.68 -15.20 -23.01
C LEU A 23 0.67 -13.75 -23.46
N ARG A 24 0.35 -13.49 -24.73
CA ARG A 24 0.23 -12.13 -25.27
C ARG A 24 -0.88 -11.32 -24.60
N LEU A 25 -2.04 -11.94 -24.35
CA LEU A 25 -3.14 -11.29 -23.63
C LEU A 25 -2.76 -10.97 -22.19
N ASN A 26 -2.10 -11.91 -21.51
CA ASN A 26 -1.68 -11.73 -20.12
C ASN A 26 -0.63 -10.62 -20.01
N HIS A 27 0.40 -10.64 -20.85
CA HIS A 27 1.39 -9.56 -20.92
C HIS A 27 0.74 -8.21 -21.19
N GLY A 28 -0.16 -8.13 -22.21
CA GLY A 28 -0.92 -6.92 -22.51
C GLY A 28 -1.79 -6.45 -21.35
N ASN A 29 -2.37 -7.36 -20.57
CA ASN A 29 -3.12 -7.02 -19.36
C ASN A 29 -2.23 -6.40 -18.28
N GLN A 30 -1.03 -6.96 -18.02
CA GLN A 30 -0.09 -6.40 -17.06
C GLN A 30 0.32 -4.97 -17.43
N MET A 31 0.62 -4.73 -18.71
CA MET A 31 0.92 -3.39 -19.21
C MET A 31 -0.24 -2.41 -18.99
N ARG A 32 -1.48 -2.81 -19.32
CA ARG A 32 -2.68 -1.98 -19.10
C ARG A 32 -2.91 -1.66 -17.63
N LEU A 33 -2.75 -2.64 -16.75
CA LEU A 33 -2.86 -2.44 -15.31
C LEU A 33 -1.79 -1.47 -14.79
N GLY A 34 -0.57 -1.52 -15.33
CA GLY A 34 0.49 -0.55 -15.05
C GLY A 34 0.09 0.87 -15.44
N LEU A 35 -0.37 1.06 -16.68
CA LEU A 35 -0.83 2.36 -17.19
C LEU A 35 -2.03 2.90 -16.40
N MET A 36 -2.96 2.02 -16.00
CA MET A 36 -4.09 2.42 -15.14
C MET A 36 -3.64 2.85 -13.75
N ALA A 37 -2.64 2.19 -13.17
CA ALA A 37 -2.08 2.60 -11.88
C ALA A 37 -1.41 3.97 -11.99
N ASP A 38 -0.63 4.21 -13.04
CA ASP A 38 0.03 5.50 -13.29
C ASP A 38 -1.01 6.62 -13.54
N ALA A 39 -2.05 6.36 -14.31
CA ALA A 39 -3.15 7.31 -14.53
C ALA A 39 -3.85 7.69 -13.22
N LYS A 40 -4.17 6.71 -12.36
CA LYS A 40 -4.78 6.94 -11.05
C LYS A 40 -3.86 7.73 -10.13
N ALA A 41 -2.56 7.43 -10.13
CA ALA A 41 -1.59 8.17 -9.35
C ALA A 41 -1.45 9.63 -9.82
N ASN A 42 -1.45 9.89 -11.13
CA ASN A 42 -1.44 11.23 -11.70
C ASN A 42 -2.68 12.04 -11.29
N ILE A 43 -3.86 11.42 -11.30
CA ILE A 43 -5.08 12.07 -10.79
C ILE A 43 -4.93 12.42 -9.32
N MET A 44 -4.40 11.53 -8.50
CA MET A 44 -4.17 11.80 -7.07
C MET A 44 -3.15 12.91 -6.84
N ILE A 45 -2.07 12.96 -7.62
CA ILE A 45 -1.09 14.06 -7.57
C ILE A 45 -1.77 15.39 -7.85
N THR A 46 -2.56 15.45 -8.91
CA THR A 46 -3.26 16.68 -9.30
C THR A 46 -4.24 17.13 -8.22
N VAL A 47 -5.12 16.23 -7.77
CA VAL A 47 -6.13 16.54 -6.75
C VAL A 47 -5.48 16.94 -5.42
N ALA A 48 -4.53 16.15 -4.94
CA ALA A 48 -3.85 16.42 -3.67
C ALA A 48 -3.05 17.72 -3.72
N SER A 49 -2.41 18.06 -4.85
CA SER A 49 -1.68 19.31 -5.01
C SER A 49 -2.61 20.53 -4.98
N ILE A 50 -3.75 20.46 -5.68
CA ILE A 50 -4.75 21.54 -5.69
C ILE A 50 -5.29 21.76 -4.28
N VAL A 51 -5.71 20.67 -3.63
CA VAL A 51 -6.25 20.73 -2.27
C VAL A 51 -5.21 21.26 -1.29
N PHE A 52 -3.98 20.78 -1.35
CA PHE A 52 -2.88 21.26 -0.52
C PHE A 52 -2.65 22.75 -0.71
N SER A 53 -2.61 23.24 -1.95
CA SER A 53 -2.41 24.66 -2.24
C SER A 53 -3.55 25.53 -1.72
N ILE A 54 -4.81 25.10 -1.92
CA ILE A 54 -5.98 25.83 -1.42
C ILE A 54 -5.99 25.87 0.12
N THR A 55 -5.67 24.75 0.77
CA THR A 55 -5.67 24.68 2.24
C THR A 55 -4.59 25.56 2.84
N ILE A 56 -3.39 25.59 2.27
CA ILE A 56 -2.31 26.47 2.72
C ILE A 56 -2.67 27.96 2.52
N ALA A 57 -3.25 28.30 1.39
CA ALA A 57 -3.64 29.69 1.08
C ALA A 57 -4.72 30.27 2.01
N ASN A 58 -5.47 29.41 2.72
CA ASN A 58 -6.56 29.81 3.61
C ASN A 58 -6.26 29.59 5.12
N LEU A 59 -5.00 29.36 5.50
CA LEU A 59 -4.62 29.14 6.90
C LEU A 59 -4.77 30.35 7.83
N ASP A 60 -4.93 31.55 7.28
CA ASP A 60 -5.11 32.78 8.07
C ASP A 60 -6.48 32.84 8.75
N ASN A 61 -7.43 32.01 8.34
CA ASN A 61 -8.75 31.94 8.95
C ASN A 61 -8.67 31.22 10.30
N GLU A 62 -8.81 31.96 11.39
CA GLU A 62 -8.70 31.48 12.79
C GLU A 62 -9.62 30.27 13.08
N VAL A 63 -10.85 30.28 12.58
CA VAL A 63 -11.84 29.20 12.79
C VAL A 63 -11.47 27.95 12.01
N MET A 64 -10.97 28.13 10.78
CA MET A 64 -10.69 27.04 9.86
C MET A 64 -9.25 26.53 9.93
N LYS A 65 -8.37 27.22 10.65
CA LYS A 65 -6.92 26.93 10.71
C LYS A 65 -6.61 25.46 11.01
N TRP A 66 -7.19 24.91 12.06
CA TRP A 66 -6.90 23.54 12.48
C TRP A 66 -7.48 22.47 11.53
N PRO A 67 -8.75 22.56 11.08
CA PRO A 67 -9.26 21.70 10.03
C PRO A 67 -8.44 21.74 8.74
N LEU A 68 -8.08 22.94 8.27
CA LEU A 68 -7.27 23.11 7.08
C LEU A 68 -5.86 22.52 7.25
N LEU A 69 -5.23 22.73 8.39
CA LEU A 69 -3.91 22.13 8.68
C LEU A 69 -3.95 20.60 8.67
N THR A 70 -5.00 20.02 9.24
CA THR A 70 -5.21 18.56 9.22
C THR A 70 -5.38 18.05 7.79
N PHE A 71 -6.18 18.74 6.97
CA PHE A 71 -6.39 18.37 5.57
C PHE A 71 -5.15 18.57 4.71
N ALA A 72 -4.42 19.67 4.93
CA ALA A 72 -3.13 19.93 4.27
C ALA A 72 -2.13 18.81 4.55
N THR A 73 -2.03 18.37 5.81
CA THR A 73 -1.15 17.26 6.19
C THR A 73 -1.53 15.96 5.49
N GLY A 74 -2.82 15.59 5.47
CA GLY A 74 -3.32 14.41 4.76
C GLY A 74 -3.06 14.48 3.26
N SER A 75 -3.29 15.65 2.64
CA SER A 75 -3.03 15.89 1.21
C SER A 75 -1.54 15.83 0.88
N PHE A 76 -0.67 16.34 1.75
CA PHE A 76 0.78 16.25 1.57
C PHE A 76 1.28 14.79 1.55
N PHE A 77 0.86 13.97 2.52
CA PHE A 77 1.23 12.56 2.53
C PHE A 77 0.63 11.80 1.35
N SER A 78 -0.60 12.13 0.95
CA SER A 78 -1.22 11.57 -0.24
C SER A 78 -0.38 11.85 -1.50
N LEU A 79 0.07 13.10 -1.67
CA LEU A 79 0.95 13.51 -2.76
C LEU A 79 2.26 12.74 -2.76
N LEU A 80 2.92 12.62 -1.61
CA LEU A 80 4.17 11.86 -1.49
C LEU A 80 3.99 10.39 -1.90
N PHE A 81 2.96 9.72 -1.39
CA PHE A 81 2.71 8.33 -1.74
C PHE A 81 2.32 8.15 -3.21
N ALA A 82 1.59 9.09 -3.81
CA ALA A 82 1.27 9.07 -5.24
C ALA A 82 2.53 9.19 -6.11
N ILE A 83 3.47 10.06 -5.73
CA ILE A 83 4.78 10.20 -6.39
C ILE A 83 5.56 8.88 -6.28
N PHE A 84 5.64 8.26 -5.09
CA PHE A 84 6.32 6.97 -4.91
C PHE A 84 5.69 5.83 -5.73
N ALA A 85 4.39 5.91 -6.04
CA ALA A 85 3.73 4.94 -6.92
C ALA A 85 4.20 5.03 -8.38
N ILE A 86 4.60 6.22 -8.85
CA ILE A 86 5.00 6.46 -10.25
C ILE A 86 6.51 6.27 -10.45
N ILE A 87 7.34 6.44 -9.40
CA ILE A 87 8.79 6.32 -9.53
C ILE A 87 9.16 4.95 -10.12
N PRO A 88 9.87 4.92 -11.27
CA PRO A 88 10.27 3.68 -11.92
C PRO A 88 11.18 2.87 -11.01
N LYS A 89 10.95 1.58 -10.90
CA LYS A 89 11.85 0.63 -10.25
C LYS A 89 12.64 -0.10 -11.32
N THR A 90 13.89 0.28 -11.47
CA THR A 90 14.84 -0.28 -12.43
C THR A 90 15.98 -1.01 -11.72
N ASP A 91 15.68 -1.54 -10.51
CA ASP A 91 16.68 -2.31 -9.76
C ASP A 91 17.02 -3.60 -10.51
N TYR A 92 18.31 -3.88 -10.65
CA TYR A 92 18.84 -5.10 -11.25
C TYR A 92 19.64 -5.91 -10.25
N PRO A 93 19.73 -7.24 -10.40
CA PRO A 93 20.54 -8.07 -9.53
C PRO A 93 22.01 -7.72 -9.72
N LYS A 94 22.72 -7.52 -8.59
CA LYS A 94 24.12 -7.14 -8.55
C LYS A 94 24.98 -8.26 -7.98
N ASP A 95 26.12 -8.47 -8.59
CA ASP A 95 27.16 -9.32 -8.04
C ASP A 95 27.84 -8.65 -6.82
N ARG A 96 28.78 -9.37 -6.19
CA ARG A 96 29.56 -8.83 -5.05
C ARG A 96 30.42 -7.62 -5.41
N LYS A 97 30.67 -7.37 -6.71
CA LYS A 97 31.47 -6.25 -7.22
C LYS A 97 30.60 -5.07 -7.67
N GLY A 98 29.25 -5.22 -7.62
CA GLY A 98 28.31 -4.18 -8.03
C GLY A 98 27.94 -4.20 -9.50
N ASN A 99 28.42 -5.17 -10.30
CA ASN A 99 28.05 -5.38 -11.69
C ASN A 99 26.74 -6.17 -11.78
N ILE A 100 26.15 -6.22 -12.98
CA ILE A 100 24.96 -7.05 -13.23
C ILE A 100 25.32 -8.51 -13.04
N ASP A 101 24.54 -9.21 -12.22
CA ASP A 101 24.61 -10.65 -12.04
C ASP A 101 23.68 -11.33 -13.05
N ARG A 102 24.24 -11.74 -14.20
CA ARG A 102 23.53 -12.42 -15.30
C ARG A 102 23.11 -13.83 -14.91
N ASP A 103 23.84 -14.48 -13.99
CA ASP A 103 23.56 -15.85 -13.54
C ASP A 103 22.48 -15.87 -12.45
N SER A 104 22.06 -14.71 -11.96
CA SER A 104 21.01 -14.61 -10.95
C SER A 104 19.65 -15.05 -11.50
N PRO A 105 18.91 -15.89 -10.76
CA PRO A 105 17.52 -16.24 -11.11
C PRO A 105 16.58 -15.01 -11.20
N ALA A 106 17.01 -13.87 -10.66
CA ALA A 106 16.26 -12.62 -10.72
C ALA A 106 16.58 -11.79 -11.97
N PHE A 107 17.60 -12.18 -12.77
CA PHE A 107 17.93 -11.52 -14.02
C PHE A 107 16.91 -11.85 -15.09
N ASN A 108 16.38 -10.82 -15.76
CA ASN A 108 15.42 -10.98 -16.85
C ASN A 108 15.90 -10.17 -18.08
N PRO A 109 16.37 -10.83 -19.14
CA PRO A 109 16.83 -10.16 -20.36
C PRO A 109 15.71 -9.49 -21.15
N LEU A 110 14.43 -9.76 -20.85
CA LEU A 110 13.28 -9.10 -21.46
C LEU A 110 12.93 -7.78 -20.76
N PHE A 111 13.40 -7.57 -19.52
CA PHE A 111 13.09 -6.37 -18.75
C PHE A 111 14.11 -5.25 -19.01
N PHE A 112 13.64 -4.10 -19.51
CA PHE A 112 14.52 -2.98 -19.89
C PHE A 112 15.41 -2.49 -18.73
N GLY A 113 14.94 -2.52 -17.50
CA GLY A 113 15.73 -2.13 -16.33
C GLY A 113 16.96 -3.02 -16.09
N HIS A 114 16.98 -4.23 -16.65
CA HIS A 114 18.14 -5.13 -16.59
C HIS A 114 19.02 -4.97 -17.81
N PHE A 115 18.50 -5.17 -19.04
CA PHE A 115 19.31 -5.19 -20.24
C PHE A 115 19.91 -3.82 -20.60
N ALA A 116 19.28 -2.70 -20.22
CA ALA A 116 19.78 -1.37 -20.53
C ALA A 116 21.19 -1.08 -19.94
N HIS A 117 21.63 -1.87 -18.99
CA HIS A 117 22.94 -1.76 -18.36
C HIS A 117 23.99 -2.74 -18.92
N LEU A 118 23.61 -3.58 -19.89
CA LEU A 118 24.51 -4.53 -20.55
C LEU A 118 25.14 -3.94 -21.83
N PRO A 119 26.36 -4.35 -22.19
CA PRO A 119 26.88 -4.17 -23.52
C PRO A 119 25.98 -4.87 -24.55
N ILE A 120 25.86 -4.29 -25.75
CA ILE A 120 24.96 -4.80 -26.80
C ILE A 120 25.26 -6.26 -27.22
N ASP A 121 26.50 -6.65 -27.19
CA ASP A 121 26.91 -8.02 -27.60
C ASP A 121 26.51 -9.05 -26.54
N GLU A 122 26.67 -8.73 -25.26
CA GLU A 122 26.19 -9.55 -24.14
C GLU A 122 24.67 -9.67 -24.13
N TYR A 123 23.96 -8.56 -24.38
CA TYR A 123 22.50 -8.59 -24.52
C TYR A 123 22.04 -9.52 -25.66
N LYS A 124 22.69 -9.45 -26.81
CA LYS A 124 22.35 -10.32 -27.96
C LYS A 124 22.60 -11.79 -27.66
N GLU A 125 23.67 -12.11 -26.91
CA GLU A 125 23.99 -13.47 -26.48
C GLU A 125 22.89 -14.02 -25.58
N ASP A 126 22.56 -13.30 -24.49
CA ASP A 126 21.52 -13.67 -23.54
C ASP A 126 20.13 -13.80 -24.21
N TYR A 127 19.84 -12.86 -25.13
CA TYR A 127 18.56 -12.87 -25.83
C TYR A 127 18.45 -14.04 -26.82
N ALA A 128 19.53 -14.35 -27.54
CA ALA A 128 19.58 -15.48 -28.47
C ALA A 128 19.43 -16.82 -27.73
N GLU A 129 20.02 -16.98 -26.55
CA GLU A 129 19.85 -18.16 -25.71
C GLU A 129 18.38 -18.38 -25.31
N LYS A 130 17.68 -17.30 -24.93
CA LYS A 130 16.25 -17.36 -24.59
C LYS A 130 15.33 -17.66 -25.77
N LEU A 131 15.81 -17.56 -27.01
CA LEU A 131 15.05 -17.86 -28.22
C LEU A 131 15.36 -19.23 -28.83
N MET A 132 16.23 -20.03 -28.20
CA MET A 132 16.67 -21.32 -28.77
C MET A 132 15.56 -22.35 -28.91
N THR A 133 14.69 -22.46 -27.93
CA THR A 133 13.59 -23.42 -27.92
C THR A 133 12.33 -22.79 -27.37
N ASP A 134 11.16 -23.27 -27.81
CA ASP A 134 9.87 -22.70 -27.43
C ASP A 134 9.59 -22.76 -25.93
N ASP A 135 10.03 -23.82 -25.23
CA ASP A 135 9.88 -23.96 -23.78
C ASP A 135 10.70 -22.92 -23.02
N ILE A 136 11.90 -22.58 -23.50
CA ILE A 136 12.70 -21.50 -22.93
C ILE A 136 12.02 -20.13 -23.17
N VAL A 137 11.45 -19.92 -24.35
CA VAL A 137 10.67 -18.71 -24.67
C VAL A 137 9.47 -18.57 -23.73
N TYR A 138 8.71 -19.64 -23.50
CA TYR A 138 7.55 -19.61 -22.62
C TYR A 138 7.94 -19.37 -21.16
N ASP A 139 9.03 -19.97 -20.70
CA ASP A 139 9.55 -19.74 -19.36
C ASP A 139 9.98 -18.28 -19.16
N ALA A 140 10.73 -17.72 -20.14
CA ALA A 140 11.15 -16.33 -20.13
C ALA A 140 9.97 -15.35 -20.09
N LEU A 141 8.94 -15.59 -20.93
CA LEU A 141 7.72 -14.79 -20.95
C LEU A 141 6.92 -14.89 -19.64
N ALA A 142 6.78 -16.11 -19.09
CA ALA A 142 6.09 -16.32 -17.81
C ALA A 142 6.81 -15.61 -16.67
N SER A 143 8.13 -15.67 -16.65
CA SER A 143 8.98 -14.98 -15.67
C SER A 143 8.85 -13.45 -15.79
N ASP A 144 8.81 -12.91 -17.03
CA ASP A 144 8.59 -11.48 -17.25
C ASP A 144 7.21 -11.02 -16.76
N ILE A 145 6.15 -11.74 -17.11
CA ILE A 145 4.78 -11.46 -16.65
C ILE A 145 4.70 -11.50 -15.13
N TYR A 146 5.34 -12.48 -14.49
CA TYR A 146 5.39 -12.59 -13.04
C TYR A 146 6.13 -11.41 -12.42
N GLY A 147 7.28 -11.04 -12.95
CA GLY A 147 8.07 -9.89 -12.51
C GLY A 147 7.27 -8.57 -12.57
N GLN A 148 6.63 -8.32 -13.71
CA GLN A 148 5.75 -7.16 -13.89
C GLN A 148 4.58 -7.15 -12.90
N GLY A 149 3.91 -8.29 -12.71
CA GLY A 149 2.82 -8.44 -11.75
C GLY A 149 3.27 -8.18 -10.31
N LYS A 150 4.45 -8.66 -9.94
CA LYS A 150 5.03 -8.44 -8.61
C LYS A 150 5.35 -6.96 -8.35
N VAL A 151 5.97 -6.28 -9.30
CA VAL A 151 6.24 -4.83 -9.20
C VAL A 151 4.93 -4.05 -9.08
N LEU A 152 3.94 -4.41 -9.91
CA LEU A 152 2.64 -3.76 -9.90
C LEU A 152 1.94 -3.90 -8.53
N ALA A 153 1.84 -5.13 -8.01
CA ALA A 153 1.14 -5.43 -6.76
C ALA A 153 1.86 -4.87 -5.52
N LEU A 154 3.16 -5.12 -5.40
CA LEU A 154 3.94 -4.82 -4.19
C LEU A 154 4.45 -3.38 -4.14
N SER A 155 4.51 -2.70 -5.29
CA SER A 155 4.98 -1.32 -5.36
C SER A 155 3.86 -0.37 -5.74
N LYS A 156 3.46 -0.33 -7.01
CA LYS A 156 2.53 0.68 -7.54
C LYS A 156 1.20 0.70 -6.79
N TYR A 157 0.49 -0.43 -6.72
CA TYR A 157 -0.82 -0.48 -6.03
C TYR A 157 -0.72 -0.29 -4.53
N LYS A 158 0.38 -0.72 -3.90
CA LYS A 158 0.61 -0.49 -2.47
C LYS A 158 0.70 1.00 -2.15
N PHE A 159 1.57 1.74 -2.85
CA PHE A 159 1.71 3.18 -2.63
C PHE A 159 0.47 3.96 -3.05
N LEU A 160 -0.18 3.55 -4.14
CA LEU A 160 -1.44 4.14 -4.56
C LEU A 160 -2.53 4.00 -3.49
N LYS A 161 -2.65 2.82 -2.87
CA LYS A 161 -3.56 2.59 -1.74
C LYS A 161 -3.25 3.53 -0.57
N TRP A 162 -1.97 3.67 -0.19
CA TRP A 162 -1.58 4.58 0.88
C TRP A 162 -1.87 6.04 0.55
N SER A 163 -1.72 6.45 -0.71
CA SER A 163 -2.10 7.78 -1.18
C SER A 163 -3.58 8.06 -0.95
N TYR A 164 -4.47 7.17 -1.44
CA TYR A 164 -5.90 7.30 -1.23
C TYR A 164 -6.29 7.31 0.25
N MET A 165 -5.68 6.42 1.05
CA MET A 165 -5.96 6.35 2.49
C MET A 165 -5.54 7.63 3.22
N SER A 166 -4.35 8.17 2.92
CA SER A 166 -3.88 9.43 3.53
C SER A 166 -4.80 10.59 3.19
N PHE A 167 -5.26 10.69 1.94
CA PHE A 167 -6.20 11.72 1.53
C PHE A 167 -7.55 11.58 2.25
N LEU A 168 -8.09 10.37 2.30
CA LEU A 168 -9.35 10.07 2.98
C LEU A 168 -9.28 10.39 4.47
N TRP A 169 -8.22 9.92 5.16
CA TRP A 169 -8.05 10.21 6.60
C TRP A 169 -7.79 11.68 6.88
N GLY A 170 -7.09 12.39 5.99
CA GLY A 170 -6.93 13.84 6.05
C GLY A 170 -8.26 14.56 5.98
N MET A 171 -9.13 14.15 5.05
CA MET A 171 -10.47 14.72 4.88
C MET A 171 -11.37 14.42 6.09
N VAL A 172 -11.44 13.15 6.52
CA VAL A 172 -12.23 12.76 7.71
C VAL A 172 -11.73 13.47 8.95
N GLY A 173 -10.40 13.52 9.15
CA GLY A 173 -9.79 14.22 10.28
C GLY A 173 -10.10 15.72 10.27
N ALA A 174 -10.08 16.37 9.11
CA ALA A 174 -10.45 17.79 9.00
C ALA A 174 -11.89 18.05 9.40
N VAL A 175 -12.82 17.20 8.97
CA VAL A 175 -14.24 17.29 9.36
C VAL A 175 -14.39 17.10 10.87
N LEU A 176 -13.73 16.10 11.45
CA LEU A 176 -13.77 15.87 12.90
C LEU A 176 -13.21 17.05 13.69
N VAL A 177 -12.08 17.62 13.28
CA VAL A 177 -11.48 18.79 13.92
C VAL A 177 -12.39 20.01 13.79
N PHE A 178 -13.04 20.17 12.63
CA PHE A 178 -14.03 21.25 12.44
C PHE A 178 -15.23 21.10 13.38
N LEU A 179 -15.77 19.89 13.52
CA LEU A 179 -16.91 19.64 14.42
C LEU A 179 -16.53 19.82 15.90
N LEU A 180 -15.30 19.50 16.29
CA LEU A 180 -14.86 19.60 17.68
C LEU A 180 -14.41 21.01 18.09
N ARG A 181 -13.82 21.77 17.17
CA ARG A 181 -13.24 23.11 17.43
C ARG A 181 -13.98 24.27 16.78
N GLY A 182 -14.89 24.00 15.85
CA GLY A 182 -15.71 25.01 15.19
C GLY A 182 -16.88 25.47 16.08
N PRO A 183 -17.69 26.42 15.59
CA PRO A 183 -18.85 26.94 16.32
C PRO A 183 -19.85 25.85 16.72
N VAL A 184 -19.88 24.73 16.01
CA VAL A 184 -20.66 23.55 16.36
C VAL A 184 -20.06 22.83 17.58
N GLY A 185 -18.72 22.83 17.72
CA GLY A 185 -18.01 22.19 18.84
C GLY A 185 -18.31 22.86 20.20
N GLU A 186 -18.44 24.17 20.23
CA GLU A 186 -18.83 24.88 21.44
C GLU A 186 -20.23 24.47 21.92
N PHE A 187 -21.10 24.04 21.02
CA PHE A 187 -22.44 23.56 21.35
C PHE A 187 -22.48 22.06 21.66
N VAL A 188 -21.77 21.25 20.87
CA VAL A 188 -21.85 19.77 20.93
C VAL A 188 -20.90 19.18 21.96
N LEU A 189 -19.70 19.78 22.15
CA LEU A 189 -18.67 19.26 23.05
C LEU A 189 -19.14 19.14 24.52
N PRO A 190 -19.87 20.12 25.12
CA PRO A 190 -20.42 19.99 26.47
C PRO A 190 -21.41 18.83 26.60
N TYR A 191 -22.24 18.59 25.59
CA TYR A 191 -23.20 17.45 25.61
C TYR A 191 -22.50 16.11 25.46
N LEU A 192 -21.45 16.02 24.61
CA LEU A 192 -20.64 14.81 24.47
C LEU A 192 -19.87 14.49 25.76
N ILE A 193 -19.25 15.50 26.38
CA ILE A 193 -18.54 15.33 27.66
C ILE A 193 -19.51 14.86 28.75
N ARG A 194 -20.66 15.50 28.90
CA ARG A 194 -21.67 15.07 29.87
C ARG A 194 -22.19 13.65 29.63
N GLY A 195 -22.36 13.27 28.36
CA GLY A 195 -22.76 11.89 27.99
C GLY A 195 -21.68 10.87 28.31
N LEU A 196 -20.40 11.22 28.11
CA LEU A 196 -19.26 10.38 28.47
C LEU A 196 -19.10 10.23 29.98
N ASP A 197 -19.23 11.34 30.73
CA ASP A 197 -19.16 11.33 32.21
C ASP A 197 -20.27 10.45 32.77
N ALA A 198 -21.52 10.60 32.29
CA ALA A 198 -22.63 9.76 32.70
C ALA A 198 -22.39 8.26 32.38
N PHE A 199 -21.81 7.95 31.23
CA PHE A 199 -21.48 6.57 30.87
C PHE A 199 -20.35 6.00 31.75
N ILE A 200 -19.34 6.81 32.06
CA ILE A 200 -18.25 6.41 32.96
C ILE A 200 -18.79 6.15 34.38
N ASP A 201 -19.68 7.01 34.90
CA ASP A 201 -20.30 6.85 36.20
C ASP A 201 -21.15 5.58 36.25
N GLU A 202 -21.93 5.28 35.22
CA GLU A 202 -22.73 4.06 35.15
C GLU A 202 -21.86 2.80 35.05
N MET A 203 -20.74 2.87 34.34
CA MET A 203 -19.77 1.78 34.25
C MET A 203 -19.04 1.55 35.59
N ASN A 204 -18.68 2.61 36.29
CA ASN A 204 -18.09 2.53 37.62
C ASN A 204 -19.07 1.94 38.63
N TRP A 205 -20.34 2.34 38.57
CA TRP A 205 -21.40 1.76 39.42
C TRP A 205 -21.58 0.26 39.16
N MET A 206 -21.56 -0.19 37.88
CA MET A 206 -21.61 -1.61 37.53
C MET A 206 -20.37 -2.37 38.04
N LEU A 207 -19.19 -1.79 37.93
CA LEU A 207 -17.95 -2.38 38.42
C LEU A 207 -17.94 -2.53 39.94
N ASP A 208 -18.45 -1.55 40.66
CA ASP A 208 -18.55 -1.61 42.12
C ASP A 208 -19.64 -2.60 42.57
N GLY A 209 -20.74 -2.69 41.82
CA GLY A 209 -21.76 -3.73 42.06
C GLY A 209 -21.19 -5.15 41.84
N MET A 210 -20.36 -5.34 40.81
CA MET A 210 -19.68 -6.63 40.56
C MET A 210 -18.66 -6.97 41.65
N LYS A 211 -17.93 -5.98 42.19
CA LYS A 211 -17.01 -6.17 43.31
C LYS A 211 -17.77 -6.57 44.58
N HIS A 212 -18.92 -5.94 44.87
CA HIS A 212 -19.78 -6.29 45.98
C HIS A 212 -20.32 -7.72 45.88
N LEU A 213 -20.78 -8.15 44.68
CA LEU A 213 -21.24 -9.52 44.45
C LEU A 213 -20.10 -10.54 44.57
N ALA A 214 -18.92 -10.22 44.04
CA ALA A 214 -17.73 -11.06 44.18
C ALA A 214 -17.27 -11.21 45.65
N CYS A 215 -17.44 -10.14 46.47
CA CYS A 215 -17.13 -10.15 47.90
C CYS A 215 -18.15 -10.95 48.72
N GLN A 216 -19.41 -11.02 48.35
CA GLN A 216 -20.42 -11.84 49.03
C GLN A 216 -20.17 -13.34 48.90
N GLY A 217 -19.46 -13.77 47.83
CA GLY A 217 -19.11 -15.18 47.60
C GLY A 217 -17.86 -15.70 48.29
N SER A 218 -17.00 -14.84 48.84
CA SER A 218 -15.73 -15.26 49.47
C SER A 218 -15.66 -14.92 50.94
N ALA A 219 -15.32 -15.91 51.77
CA ALA A 219 -15.18 -15.77 53.22
C ALA A 219 -14.07 -14.77 53.65
N VAL A 220 -13.18 -14.42 52.75
CA VAL A 220 -12.03 -13.52 52.96
C VAL A 220 -12.46 -12.04 53.01
N CYS A 221 -13.50 -11.64 52.28
CA CYS A 221 -14.01 -10.25 52.27
C CYS A 221 -14.85 -9.93 53.52
N ARG A 222 -15.40 -10.93 54.22
CA ARG A 222 -16.27 -10.73 55.39
C ARG A 222 -15.52 -10.24 56.62
N ASN A 223 -14.21 -10.48 56.70
CA ASN A 223 -13.36 -10.06 57.84
C ASN A 223 -12.69 -8.69 57.69
N GLY A 224 -12.75 -8.08 56.48
CA GLY A 224 -12.15 -6.76 56.21
C GLY A 224 -13.08 -5.58 56.54
N LEU A 225 -14.40 -5.78 56.65
CA LEU A 225 -15.38 -4.72 56.89
C LEU A 225 -15.74 -4.49 58.37
N ASN A 226 -15.24 -5.34 59.29
CA ASN A 226 -15.49 -5.23 60.74
C ASN A 226 -14.28 -4.77 61.55
N GLY A 227 -13.27 -4.19 60.92
CA GLY A 227 -12.07 -3.69 61.60
C GLY A 227 -11.84 -2.19 61.29
N ASN A 228 -12.68 -1.35 61.86
CA ASN A 228 -12.44 -0.05 62.53
C ASN A 228 -13.76 0.65 62.74
#